data_bfff5a909e29c0c1171173e5a9dc48b1
#
_entry.id   bfff5a909e29c0c1171173e5a9dc48b1
#
_cell.length_a   1.000
_cell.length_b   1.000
_cell.length_c   1.000
_cell.angle_alpha   90.00
_cell.angle_beta   90.00
_cell.angle_gamma   90.00
#
_symmetry.space_group_name_H-M   'P 1'
#
loop_
_entity.id
_entity.type
_entity.pdbx_description
1 polymer ?
#
loop_
_entity_poly.entity_id
_entity_poly.type
_entity_poly.pdbx_seq_one_letter_code
_entity_poly.pdbx_strand_id
1 'polypeptide(L)'
;MSSFLLISALLFFPAFLVGIFVLKRPLKKRSLGFMLAFSGSFLLSITITHLLPEVFHGHQHWLGAVVLAGFFVQIVFDVFSGGVDHGHEEMAHQHQGHTHGGKTTLSLWGVLPAVFLHGLIEGIPLFYIQDFNHPLVLAIAFHSVPVVAVFANLLRGHGLGIRQRFMLIVLFSVMPILGMLLGGVLSASNQSVWALLFPALA
;
A
#
# COMPACT_ATOMS: atom_id res chain seq x y z
N MET A 1 -11.41 5.82 21.23
CA MET A 1 -12.21 6.43 20.14
C MET A 1 -11.51 7.61 19.46
N SER A 2 -10.84 8.49 20.19
CA SER A 2 -10.07 9.61 19.62
C SER A 2 -8.92 9.17 18.71
N SER A 3 -8.10 8.19 19.13
CA SER A 3 -6.96 7.70 18.37
C SER A 3 -7.37 7.07 17.04
N PHE A 4 -8.42 6.25 17.02
CA PHE A 4 -8.95 5.67 15.79
C PHE A 4 -9.33 6.74 14.76
N LEU A 5 -10.04 7.78 15.20
CA LEU A 5 -10.44 8.87 14.31
C LEU A 5 -9.24 9.67 13.80
N LEU A 6 -8.25 9.90 14.65
CA LEU A 6 -7.03 10.64 14.27
C LEU A 6 -6.20 9.82 13.25
N ILE A 7 -6.00 8.52 13.49
CA ILE A 7 -5.31 7.63 12.56
C ILE A 7 -6.07 7.57 11.23
N SER A 8 -7.40 7.38 11.28
CA SER A 8 -8.23 7.36 10.07
C SER A 8 -8.13 8.66 9.28
N ALA A 9 -8.14 9.79 9.94
CA ALA A 9 -7.99 11.10 9.30
C ALA A 9 -6.60 11.26 8.67
N LEU A 10 -5.53 10.84 9.37
CA LEU A 10 -4.17 10.89 8.86
C LEU A 10 -3.97 10.01 7.63
N LEU A 11 -4.60 8.85 7.56
CA LEU A 11 -4.53 7.96 6.42
C LEU A 11 -5.36 8.48 5.23
N PHE A 12 -6.56 8.98 5.51
CA PHE A 12 -7.49 9.40 4.48
C PHE A 12 -7.10 10.72 3.82
N PHE A 13 -6.93 11.78 4.60
CA PHE A 13 -6.83 13.14 4.05
C PHE A 13 -5.60 13.36 3.15
N PRO A 14 -4.37 12.98 3.52
CA PRO A 14 -3.22 13.17 2.65
C PRO A 14 -3.35 12.41 1.34
N ALA A 15 -3.77 11.14 1.38
CA ALA A 15 -3.98 10.33 0.19
C ALA A 15 -5.08 10.93 -0.70
N PHE A 16 -6.24 11.28 -0.12
CA PHE A 16 -7.34 11.89 -0.86
C PHE A 16 -6.95 13.22 -1.51
N LEU A 17 -6.34 14.13 -0.76
CA LEU A 17 -5.95 15.45 -1.27
C LEU A 17 -4.93 15.35 -2.38
N VAL A 18 -3.89 14.50 -2.22
CA VAL A 18 -2.88 14.28 -3.26
C VAL A 18 -3.50 13.59 -4.48
N GLY A 19 -4.35 12.59 -4.28
CA GLY A 19 -5.06 11.95 -5.38
C GLY A 19 -5.87 12.93 -6.23
N ILE A 20 -6.66 13.80 -5.59
CA ILE A 20 -7.44 14.84 -6.27
C ILE A 20 -6.54 15.90 -6.94
N PHE A 21 -5.44 16.28 -6.29
CA PHE A 21 -4.47 17.21 -6.87
C PHE A 21 -3.87 16.64 -8.17
N VAL A 22 -3.43 15.37 -8.15
CA VAL A 22 -2.83 14.71 -9.32
C VAL A 22 -3.86 14.46 -10.42
N LEU A 23 -5.13 14.19 -10.09
CA LEU A 23 -6.19 14.13 -11.10
C LEU A 23 -6.34 15.45 -11.87
N LYS A 24 -6.12 16.59 -11.21
CA LYS A 24 -6.18 17.93 -11.85
C LYS A 24 -4.86 18.29 -12.54
N ARG A 25 -3.72 17.98 -11.91
CA ARG A 25 -2.38 18.34 -12.37
C ARG A 25 -1.48 17.10 -12.37
N PRO A 26 -1.25 16.47 -13.54
CA PRO A 26 -0.43 15.27 -13.61
C PRO A 26 1.00 15.57 -13.17
N LEU A 27 1.58 14.66 -12.41
CA LEU A 27 2.98 14.72 -12.04
C LEU A 27 3.86 14.13 -13.15
N LYS A 28 5.09 14.66 -13.28
CA LYS A 28 6.07 14.08 -14.19
C LYS A 28 6.48 12.70 -13.70
N LYS A 29 6.69 11.75 -14.61
CA LYS A 29 7.13 10.38 -14.29
C LYS A 29 8.34 10.35 -13.37
N ARG A 30 9.35 11.19 -13.63
CA ARG A 30 10.55 11.30 -12.78
C ARG A 30 10.21 11.65 -11.32
N SER A 31 9.26 12.56 -11.10
CA SER A 31 8.84 12.95 -9.75
C SER A 31 8.09 11.81 -9.06
N LEU A 32 7.24 11.09 -9.79
CA LEU A 32 6.54 9.91 -9.25
C LEU A 32 7.53 8.80 -8.85
N GLY A 33 8.50 8.49 -9.72
CA GLY A 33 9.54 7.50 -9.42
C GLY A 33 10.36 7.87 -8.18
N PHE A 34 10.75 9.15 -8.04
CA PHE A 34 11.45 9.62 -6.86
C PHE A 34 10.60 9.50 -5.58
N MET A 35 9.33 9.89 -5.63
CA MET A 35 8.40 9.78 -4.51
C MET A 35 8.21 8.32 -4.08
N LEU A 36 8.04 7.40 -5.04
CA LEU A 36 7.93 5.96 -4.76
C LEU A 36 9.20 5.39 -4.13
N ALA A 37 10.37 5.71 -4.71
CA ALA A 37 11.65 5.23 -4.19
C ALA A 37 11.90 5.73 -2.76
N PHE A 38 11.64 7.01 -2.50
CA PHE A 38 11.77 7.59 -1.16
C PHE A 38 10.82 6.92 -0.16
N SER A 39 9.55 6.81 -0.53
CA SER A 39 8.51 6.22 0.30
C SER A 39 8.77 4.73 0.60
N GLY A 40 9.14 3.94 -0.41
CA GLY A 40 9.50 2.54 -0.23
C GLY A 40 10.73 2.35 0.66
N SER A 41 11.77 3.18 0.47
CA SER A 41 12.96 3.16 1.33
C SER A 41 12.64 3.54 2.78
N PHE A 42 11.74 4.50 2.98
CA PHE A 42 11.29 4.91 4.31
C PHE A 42 10.51 3.78 5.02
N LEU A 43 9.55 3.16 4.32
CA LEU A 43 8.79 2.02 4.84
C LEU A 43 9.72 0.84 5.16
N LEU A 44 10.66 0.51 4.27
CA LEU A 44 11.65 -0.54 4.50
C LEU A 44 12.53 -0.24 5.72
N SER A 45 12.98 1.02 5.86
CA SER A 45 13.78 1.44 7.03
C SER A 45 13.03 1.20 8.34
N ILE A 46 11.77 1.64 8.44
CA ILE A 46 10.96 1.41 9.64
C ILE A 46 10.71 -0.08 9.88
N THR A 47 10.45 -0.84 8.82
CA THR A 47 10.28 -2.29 8.93
C THR A 47 11.51 -2.96 9.53
N ILE A 48 12.72 -2.62 9.05
CA ILE A 48 13.96 -3.24 9.52
C ILE A 48 14.35 -2.75 10.93
N THR A 49 14.15 -1.47 11.22
CA THR A 49 14.66 -0.88 12.49
C THR A 49 13.70 -1.00 13.66
N HIS A 50 12.39 -1.10 13.40
CA HIS A 50 11.36 -1.15 14.44
C HIS A 50 10.54 -2.46 14.39
N LEU A 51 9.90 -2.77 13.27
CA LEU A 51 8.96 -3.89 13.22
C LEU A 51 9.65 -5.25 13.30
N LEU A 52 10.74 -5.43 12.55
CA LEU A 52 11.43 -6.72 12.48
C LEU A 52 12.06 -7.11 13.82
N PRO A 53 12.81 -6.24 14.54
CA PRO A 53 13.31 -6.55 15.88
C PRO A 53 12.19 -6.90 16.85
N GLU A 54 11.09 -6.16 16.82
CA GLU A 54 9.94 -6.35 17.70
C GLU A 54 9.28 -7.73 17.50
N VAL A 55 9.09 -8.14 16.25
CA VAL A 55 8.57 -9.47 15.89
C VAL A 55 9.49 -10.60 16.38
N PHE A 56 10.83 -10.41 16.35
CA PHE A 56 11.80 -11.45 16.74
C PHE A 56 12.15 -11.46 18.22
N HIS A 57 11.76 -10.46 19.01
CA HIS A 57 12.00 -10.45 20.46
C HIS A 57 11.39 -11.64 21.21
N GLY A 58 10.33 -12.25 20.69
CA GLY A 58 9.65 -13.38 21.29
C GLY A 58 10.28 -14.77 21.08
N HIS A 59 11.49 -14.88 20.51
CA HIS A 59 12.22 -16.15 20.25
C HIS A 59 11.44 -17.20 19.40
N GLN A 60 10.44 -16.79 18.65
CA GLN A 60 9.64 -17.69 17.82
C GLN A 60 10.26 -17.78 16.40
N HIS A 61 11.11 -18.78 16.17
CA HIS A 61 11.82 -18.98 14.89
C HIS A 61 10.88 -19.14 13.67
N TRP A 62 9.64 -19.60 13.86
CA TRP A 62 8.65 -19.76 12.78
C TRP A 62 8.18 -18.40 12.20
N LEU A 63 8.29 -17.30 12.96
CA LEU A 63 7.94 -15.96 12.46
C LEU A 63 8.79 -15.53 11.26
N GLY A 64 10.05 -16.00 11.18
CA GLY A 64 10.87 -15.80 10.00
C GLY A 64 10.27 -16.41 8.74
N ALA A 65 9.65 -17.60 8.87
CA ALA A 65 8.95 -18.23 7.74
C ALA A 65 7.70 -17.43 7.32
N VAL A 66 6.97 -16.83 8.28
CA VAL A 66 5.81 -15.96 7.98
C VAL A 66 6.25 -14.70 7.25
N VAL A 67 7.33 -14.04 7.70
CA VAL A 67 7.90 -12.86 7.01
C VAL A 67 8.30 -13.22 5.58
N LEU A 68 8.97 -14.36 5.40
CA LEU A 68 9.36 -14.85 4.09
C LEU A 68 8.15 -15.17 3.20
N ALA A 69 7.13 -15.81 3.76
CA ALA A 69 5.88 -16.10 3.04
C ALA A 69 5.19 -14.79 2.60
N GLY A 70 5.12 -13.76 3.48
CA GLY A 70 4.61 -12.44 3.14
C GLY A 70 5.36 -11.80 1.99
N PHE A 71 6.69 -11.91 1.98
CA PHE A 71 7.54 -11.43 0.88
C PHE A 71 7.22 -12.14 -0.45
N PHE A 72 7.04 -13.47 -0.44
CA PHE A 72 6.64 -14.20 -1.64
C PHE A 72 5.24 -13.82 -2.13
N VAL A 73 4.29 -13.63 -1.22
CA VAL A 73 2.95 -13.14 -1.56
C VAL A 73 3.04 -11.78 -2.22
N GLN A 74 3.89 -10.88 -1.71
CA GLN A 74 4.11 -9.56 -2.31
C GLN A 74 4.69 -9.67 -3.73
N ILE A 75 5.66 -10.55 -3.97
CA ILE A 75 6.20 -10.78 -5.32
C ILE A 75 5.10 -11.28 -6.27
N VAL A 76 4.26 -12.20 -5.81
CA VAL A 76 3.13 -12.70 -6.61
C VAL A 76 2.18 -11.56 -6.98
N PHE A 77 1.82 -10.69 -6.02
CA PHE A 77 0.99 -9.53 -6.31
C PHE A 77 1.65 -8.55 -7.28
N ASP A 78 2.96 -8.31 -7.15
CA ASP A 78 3.71 -7.45 -8.06
C ASP A 78 3.69 -7.98 -9.50
N VAL A 79 3.87 -9.29 -9.67
CA VAL A 79 3.77 -9.95 -10.98
C VAL A 79 2.34 -9.83 -11.55
N PHE A 80 1.30 -10.05 -10.76
CA PHE A 80 -0.10 -9.93 -11.21
C PHE A 80 -0.53 -8.48 -11.49
N SER A 81 0.00 -7.51 -10.73
CA SER A 81 -0.26 -6.08 -10.94
C SER A 81 0.52 -5.48 -12.11
N GLY A 82 1.43 -6.27 -12.72
CA GLY A 82 2.30 -5.81 -13.80
C GLY A 82 3.34 -4.79 -13.33
N GLY A 83 3.76 -4.85 -12.07
CA GLY A 83 4.79 -3.98 -11.49
C GLY A 83 4.38 -2.53 -11.27
N VAL A 84 3.08 -2.24 -11.22
CA VAL A 84 2.56 -0.86 -11.05
C VAL A 84 3.00 -0.24 -9.74
N ASP A 85 3.07 -1.03 -8.66
CA ASP A 85 3.46 -0.55 -7.33
C ASP A 85 4.92 -0.08 -7.27
N HIS A 86 5.79 -0.62 -8.13
CA HIS A 86 7.23 -0.32 -8.11
C HIS A 86 7.71 0.55 -9.27
N GLY A 87 6.80 1.11 -10.09
CA GLY A 87 7.18 2.02 -11.16
C GLY A 87 7.94 1.37 -12.33
N HIS A 88 7.92 0.03 -12.45
CA HIS A 88 8.64 -0.72 -13.49
C HIS A 88 8.09 -0.58 -14.92
N GLU A 89 7.11 0.28 -15.15
CA GLU A 89 6.59 0.55 -16.49
C GLU A 89 7.65 1.01 -17.50
N GLU A 90 8.83 1.46 -17.04
CA GLU A 90 9.87 2.03 -17.91
C GLU A 90 11.04 1.11 -18.25
N MET A 91 11.29 0.01 -17.52
CA MET A 91 12.44 -0.86 -17.83
C MET A 91 12.20 -1.90 -18.92
N ALA A 92 10.94 -2.09 -19.34
CA ALA A 92 10.61 -3.01 -20.44
C ALA A 92 11.00 -2.48 -21.84
N HIS A 93 11.47 -1.23 -21.96
CA HIS A 93 11.76 -0.63 -23.26
C HIS A 93 13.24 -0.62 -23.68
N GLN A 94 14.17 -1.19 -22.92
CA GLN A 94 15.61 -1.16 -23.30
C GLN A 94 16.22 -2.49 -23.80
N HIS A 95 15.46 -3.56 -23.89
CA HIS A 95 15.93 -4.74 -24.64
C HIS A 95 15.26 -4.80 -26.01
N GLN A 96 15.90 -4.16 -27.00
CA GLN A 96 15.64 -4.35 -28.41
C GLN A 96 16.00 -5.79 -28.81
N GLY A 97 15.00 -6.60 -28.99
CA GLY A 97 15.14 -7.94 -29.54
C GLY A 97 13.77 -8.50 -29.89
N HIS A 98 13.30 -8.20 -31.12
CA HIS A 98 12.28 -8.91 -31.91
C HIS A 98 11.18 -9.68 -31.15
N THR A 99 9.94 -9.14 -31.09
CA THR A 99 8.73 -9.79 -31.63
C THR A 99 7.46 -9.05 -31.20
N HIS A 100 6.58 -8.82 -32.19
CA HIS A 100 5.12 -8.54 -32.14
C HIS A 100 4.62 -7.41 -31.23
N GLY A 101 4.24 -6.30 -31.90
CA GLY A 101 3.64 -5.11 -31.31
C GLY A 101 2.29 -5.38 -30.61
N GLY A 102 2.36 -5.67 -29.35
CA GLY A 102 1.28 -5.49 -28.41
C GLY A 102 1.74 -4.46 -27.40
N LYS A 103 1.21 -3.22 -27.48
CA LYS A 103 1.23 -2.33 -26.30
C LYS A 103 0.48 -3.08 -25.22
N THR A 104 1.17 -3.65 -24.25
CA THR A 104 0.55 -4.14 -23.02
C THR A 104 0.06 -2.91 -22.25
N THR A 105 -1.09 -2.40 -22.65
CA THR A 105 -1.85 -1.47 -21.81
C THR A 105 -2.23 -2.28 -20.59
N LEU A 106 -1.58 -2.00 -19.45
CA LEU A 106 -1.95 -2.57 -18.17
C LEU A 106 -3.47 -2.50 -18.04
N SER A 107 -4.11 -3.66 -17.95
CA SER A 107 -5.56 -3.69 -17.83
C SER A 107 -5.91 -3.04 -16.50
N LEU A 108 -6.65 -1.94 -16.51
CA LEU A 108 -7.14 -1.30 -15.30
C LEU A 108 -7.85 -2.31 -14.38
N TRP A 109 -8.55 -3.29 -14.97
CA TRP A 109 -9.22 -4.36 -14.24
C TRP A 109 -8.29 -5.30 -13.47
N GLY A 110 -7.02 -5.46 -13.89
CA GLY A 110 -6.00 -6.20 -13.15
C GLY A 110 -5.39 -5.38 -12.02
N VAL A 111 -5.16 -4.08 -12.27
CA VAL A 111 -4.50 -3.19 -11.31
C VAL A 111 -5.42 -2.81 -10.14
N LEU A 112 -6.70 -2.53 -10.40
CA LEU A 112 -7.64 -2.08 -9.37
C LEU A 112 -7.72 -3.03 -8.17
N PRO A 113 -7.95 -4.36 -8.35
CA PRO A 113 -8.02 -5.27 -7.21
C PRO A 113 -6.70 -5.33 -6.41
N ALA A 114 -5.56 -5.33 -7.11
CA ALA A 114 -4.25 -5.39 -6.47
C ALA A 114 -4.00 -4.16 -5.58
N VAL A 115 -4.23 -2.96 -6.10
CA VAL A 115 -4.01 -1.70 -5.38
C VAL A 115 -4.98 -1.55 -4.19
N PHE A 116 -6.24 -1.95 -4.34
CA PHE A 116 -7.20 -1.90 -3.25
C PHE A 116 -6.91 -2.94 -2.17
N LEU A 117 -6.54 -4.17 -2.57
CA LEU A 117 -6.16 -5.21 -1.62
C LEU A 117 -4.88 -4.83 -0.86
N HIS A 118 -3.91 -4.22 -1.54
CA HIS A 118 -2.70 -3.69 -0.92
C HIS A 118 -3.04 -2.69 0.20
N GLY A 119 -3.82 -1.65 -0.09
CA GLY A 119 -4.24 -0.69 0.94
C GLY A 119 -5.06 -1.30 2.08
N LEU A 120 -5.89 -2.31 1.77
CA LEU A 120 -6.66 -3.03 2.79
C LEU A 120 -5.73 -3.81 3.73
N ILE A 121 -4.76 -4.55 3.19
CA ILE A 121 -3.80 -5.36 3.97
C ILE A 121 -2.93 -4.47 4.85
N GLU A 122 -2.46 -3.32 4.34
CA GLU A 122 -1.68 -2.35 5.13
C GLU A 122 -2.45 -1.80 6.34
N GLY A 123 -3.77 -1.70 6.23
CA GLY A 123 -4.62 -1.22 7.31
C GLY A 123 -4.81 -2.21 8.45
N ILE A 124 -4.75 -3.54 8.21
CA ILE A 124 -5.07 -4.58 9.21
C ILE A 124 -4.27 -4.42 10.52
N PRO A 125 -2.93 -4.28 10.49
CA PRO A 125 -2.14 -4.17 11.72
C PRO A 125 -2.42 -2.89 12.50
N LEU A 126 -2.94 -1.84 11.86
CA LEU A 126 -3.21 -0.56 12.52
C LEU A 126 -4.35 -0.64 13.56
N PHE A 127 -5.18 -1.69 13.54
CA PHE A 127 -6.20 -1.90 14.55
C PHE A 127 -5.59 -2.05 15.97
N TYR A 128 -4.42 -2.69 16.05
CA TYR A 128 -3.74 -2.93 17.34
C TYR A 128 -2.97 -1.72 17.85
N ILE A 129 -2.76 -0.72 16.98
CA ILE A 129 -1.97 0.48 17.30
C ILE A 129 -2.93 1.57 17.80
N GLN A 130 -2.81 1.92 19.09
CA GLN A 130 -3.59 3.00 19.69
C GLN A 130 -2.84 4.33 19.74
N ASP A 131 -1.53 4.30 19.52
CA ASP A 131 -0.69 5.51 19.50
C ASP A 131 -0.60 6.08 18.08
N PHE A 132 -1.10 7.30 17.94
CA PHE A 132 -1.00 8.08 16.70
C PHE A 132 0.44 8.32 16.22
N ASN A 133 1.39 8.43 17.16
CA ASN A 133 2.81 8.67 16.83
C ASN A 133 3.57 7.38 16.54
N HIS A 134 2.92 6.24 16.52
CA HIS A 134 3.58 4.97 16.26
C HIS A 134 4.25 4.99 14.87
N PRO A 135 5.52 4.54 14.75
CA PRO A 135 6.27 4.61 13.49
C PRO A 135 5.55 3.97 12.30
N LEU A 136 4.82 2.86 12.52
CA LEU A 136 4.06 2.18 11.46
C LEU A 136 2.91 3.05 10.92
N VAL A 137 2.20 3.78 11.78
CA VAL A 137 1.11 4.69 11.34
C VAL A 137 1.66 5.76 10.41
N LEU A 138 2.77 6.38 10.81
CA LEU A 138 3.43 7.40 10.00
C LEU A 138 4.00 6.80 8.71
N ALA A 139 4.59 5.60 8.77
CA ALA A 139 5.14 4.93 7.60
C ALA A 139 4.07 4.67 6.53
N ILE A 140 2.92 4.12 6.93
CA ILE A 140 1.81 3.84 6.01
C ILE A 140 1.22 5.15 5.48
N ALA A 141 1.03 6.17 6.32
CA ALA A 141 0.54 7.47 5.88
C ALA A 141 1.47 8.13 4.83
N PHE A 142 2.79 8.08 5.05
CA PHE A 142 3.77 8.58 4.08
C PHE A 142 3.85 7.73 2.82
N HIS A 143 3.70 6.41 2.94
CA HIS A 143 3.73 5.48 1.81
C HIS A 143 2.50 5.61 0.91
N SER A 144 1.32 5.77 1.46
CA SER A 144 0.07 5.86 0.70
C SER A 144 -0.01 7.11 -0.21
N VAL A 145 0.71 8.19 0.14
CA VAL A 145 0.73 9.43 -0.65
C VAL A 145 1.32 9.23 -2.07
N PRO A 146 2.55 8.72 -2.26
CA PRO A 146 3.07 8.45 -3.60
C PRO A 146 2.31 7.33 -4.32
N VAL A 147 1.82 6.32 -3.61
CA VAL A 147 1.01 5.25 -4.22
C VAL A 147 -0.26 5.82 -4.85
N VAL A 148 -1.01 6.65 -4.11
CA VAL A 148 -2.19 7.31 -4.68
C VAL A 148 -1.85 8.28 -5.81
N ALA A 149 -0.68 8.93 -5.76
CA ALA A 149 -0.24 9.82 -6.84
C ALA A 149 0.00 9.05 -8.15
N VAL A 150 0.65 7.88 -8.08
CA VAL A 150 0.82 6.97 -9.21
C VAL A 150 -0.53 6.45 -9.70
N PHE A 151 -1.37 5.98 -8.78
CA PHE A 151 -2.71 5.49 -9.09
C PHE A 151 -3.57 6.56 -9.79
N ALA A 152 -3.61 7.78 -9.27
CA ALA A 152 -4.32 8.90 -9.90
C ALA A 152 -3.79 9.23 -11.30
N ASN A 153 -2.47 9.16 -11.49
CA ASN A 153 -1.84 9.38 -12.79
C ASN A 153 -2.22 8.27 -13.79
N LEU A 154 -2.24 7.01 -13.33
CA LEU A 154 -2.71 5.86 -14.11
C LEU A 154 -4.18 6.02 -14.56
N LEU A 155 -5.08 6.39 -13.64
CA LEU A 155 -6.49 6.61 -13.95
C LEU A 155 -6.72 7.67 -15.05
N ARG A 156 -5.82 8.63 -15.19
CA ARG A 156 -5.91 9.65 -16.25
C ARG A 156 -5.68 9.05 -17.64
N GLY A 157 -4.83 8.01 -17.74
CA GLY A 157 -4.52 7.35 -19.01
C GLY A 157 -5.64 6.47 -19.58
N HIS A 158 -6.65 6.12 -18.77
CA HIS A 158 -7.62 5.07 -19.08
C HIS A 158 -9.02 5.57 -19.51
N GLY A 159 -9.17 6.74 -20.09
CA GLY A 159 -10.45 7.17 -20.68
C GLY A 159 -11.65 7.27 -19.73
N LEU A 160 -11.45 7.09 -18.41
CA LEU A 160 -12.51 7.16 -17.40
C LEU A 160 -13.08 8.58 -17.28
N GLY A 161 -14.37 8.69 -16.98
CA GLY A 161 -14.99 9.96 -16.64
C GLY A 161 -14.45 10.53 -15.32
N ILE A 162 -14.50 11.86 -15.16
CA ILE A 162 -13.98 12.51 -13.93
C ILE A 162 -14.66 11.98 -12.66
N ARG A 163 -15.94 11.68 -12.72
CA ARG A 163 -16.71 11.13 -11.59
C ARG A 163 -16.19 9.75 -11.18
N GLN A 164 -15.89 8.89 -12.15
CA GLN A 164 -15.34 7.55 -11.89
C GLN A 164 -13.95 7.63 -11.26
N ARG A 165 -13.07 8.49 -11.80
CA ARG A 165 -11.74 8.73 -11.23
C ARG A 165 -11.82 9.23 -9.79
N PHE A 166 -12.72 10.18 -9.53
CA PHE A 166 -12.96 10.68 -8.18
C PHE A 166 -13.40 9.58 -7.22
N MET A 167 -14.37 8.76 -7.62
CA MET A 167 -14.86 7.64 -6.79
C MET A 167 -13.75 6.63 -6.49
N LEU A 168 -12.89 6.31 -7.47
CA LEU A 168 -11.77 5.39 -7.28
C LEU A 168 -10.72 5.95 -6.32
N ILE A 169 -10.43 7.26 -6.34
CA ILE A 169 -9.54 7.90 -5.36
C ILE A 169 -10.14 7.86 -3.96
N VAL A 170 -11.44 8.15 -3.80
CA VAL A 170 -12.12 8.03 -2.50
C VAL A 170 -12.04 6.60 -2.00
N LEU A 171 -12.37 5.62 -2.86
CA LEU A 171 -12.33 4.21 -2.50
C LEU A 171 -10.92 3.79 -2.05
N PHE A 172 -9.88 4.14 -2.82
CA PHE A 172 -8.49 3.89 -2.43
C PHE A 172 -8.15 4.48 -1.05
N SER A 173 -8.50 5.74 -0.82
CA SER A 173 -8.19 6.44 0.43
C SER A 173 -8.91 5.85 1.65
N VAL A 174 -10.02 5.13 1.43
CA VAL A 174 -10.79 4.45 2.49
C VAL A 174 -10.24 3.04 2.77
N MET A 175 -9.53 2.41 1.83
CA MET A 175 -9.07 1.00 1.98
C MET A 175 -8.27 0.73 3.26
N PRO A 176 -7.28 1.54 3.68
CA PRO A 176 -6.56 1.30 4.92
C PRO A 176 -7.47 1.37 6.16
N ILE A 177 -8.50 2.22 6.14
CA ILE A 177 -9.48 2.33 7.23
C ILE A 177 -10.35 1.07 7.29
N LEU A 178 -10.79 0.57 6.14
CA LEU A 178 -11.50 -0.72 6.06
C LEU A 178 -10.63 -1.88 6.53
N GLY A 179 -9.35 -1.85 6.19
CA GLY A 179 -8.35 -2.81 6.69
C GLY A 179 -8.24 -2.78 8.21
N MET A 180 -8.18 -1.59 8.80
CA MET A 180 -8.14 -1.41 10.25
C MET A 180 -9.42 -1.95 10.93
N LEU A 181 -10.60 -1.71 10.34
CA LEU A 181 -11.86 -2.29 10.83
C LEU A 181 -11.87 -3.81 10.69
N LEU A 182 -11.38 -4.34 9.57
CA LEU A 182 -11.24 -5.78 9.35
C LEU A 182 -10.32 -6.42 10.39
N GLY A 183 -9.20 -5.77 10.73
CA GLY A 183 -8.32 -6.19 11.82
C GLY A 183 -9.07 -6.35 13.14
N GLY A 184 -10.01 -5.44 13.45
CA GLY A 184 -10.87 -5.52 14.61
C GLY A 184 -11.80 -6.74 14.60
N VAL A 185 -12.42 -7.01 13.46
CA VAL A 185 -13.31 -8.18 13.30
C VAL A 185 -12.51 -9.48 13.44
N LEU A 186 -11.35 -9.56 12.81
CA LEU A 186 -10.47 -10.73 12.86
C LEU A 186 -9.95 -10.97 14.29
N SER A 187 -9.58 -9.90 15.01
CA SER A 187 -9.18 -9.98 16.42
C SER A 187 -10.28 -10.56 17.31
N ALA A 188 -11.51 -10.14 17.11
CA ALA A 188 -12.65 -10.64 17.89
C ALA A 188 -12.95 -12.13 17.62
N SER A 189 -12.65 -12.61 16.40
CA SER A 189 -12.94 -13.99 15.99
C SER A 189 -11.87 -15.00 16.44
N ASN A 190 -10.62 -14.59 16.64
CA ASN A 190 -9.53 -15.53 16.96
C ASN A 190 -8.36 -14.86 17.71
N GLN A 191 -8.60 -14.45 18.98
CA GLN A 191 -7.63 -13.74 19.81
C GLN A 191 -6.28 -14.48 19.95
N SER A 192 -6.27 -15.81 19.98
CA SER A 192 -5.04 -16.60 20.17
C SER A 192 -4.09 -16.52 18.97
N VAL A 193 -4.60 -16.51 17.75
CA VAL A 193 -3.78 -16.44 16.53
C VAL A 193 -3.20 -15.03 16.34
N TRP A 194 -4.00 -14.00 16.61
CA TRP A 194 -3.55 -12.62 16.46
C TRP A 194 -2.54 -12.21 17.52
N ALA A 195 -2.71 -12.67 18.77
CA ALA A 195 -1.71 -12.49 19.83
C ALA A 195 -0.37 -13.18 19.52
N LEU A 196 -0.40 -14.26 18.71
CA LEU A 196 0.80 -14.94 18.23
C LEU A 196 1.48 -14.21 17.04
N LEU A 197 0.69 -13.62 16.15
CA LEU A 197 1.19 -12.94 14.97
C LEU A 197 1.67 -11.51 15.24
N PHE A 198 1.07 -10.84 16.22
CA PHE A 198 1.36 -9.44 16.57
C PHE A 198 1.63 -9.25 18.07
N PRO A 199 2.56 -10.00 18.68
CA PRO A 199 2.84 -9.87 20.11
C PRO A 199 3.34 -8.48 20.50
N ALA A 200 3.89 -7.76 19.56
CA ALA A 200 4.43 -6.43 19.73
C ALA A 200 3.39 -5.30 19.54
N LEU A 201 2.21 -5.63 19.05
CA LEU A 201 1.12 -4.68 18.79
C LEU A 201 -0.04 -4.84 19.81
N ALA A 202 0.04 -5.81 20.70
CA ALA A 202 -0.88 -6.05 21.79
C ALA A 202 -0.38 -5.42 23.09
#